data_83605dfe86ee80f0e8786c837ba60743
#
_entry.id   83605dfe86ee80f0e8786c837ba60743
#
_cell.length_a   1.000
_cell.length_b   1.000
_cell.length_c   1.000
_cell.angle_alpha   90.00
_cell.angle_beta   90.00
_cell.angle_gamma   90.00
#
_symmetry.space_group_name_H-M   'P 1'
#
loop_
_entity.id
_entity.type
_entity.pdbx_description
1 polymer ?
#
loop_
_entity_poly.entity_id
_entity_poly.type
_entity_poly.pdbx_seq_one_letter_code
_entity_poly.pdbx_strand_id
1 'polypeptide(L)'
;MNAAAPTLPETIVKTMVSHTITYFLVGVLAFLTLDYAKTVYSDPSVAASSRPTSDPMVMAGPLFQPIRGILFGVVFYLLRESFFRRSRGWLILWVTLVVIGIIGQFTGGLGSIEGLVYSRVPVPYQLLLLPEVFIQTFLLSILLFYWINHPKKWLNWVLGVAFVLVLFFPALGLLVTRPR
;
A
#
# COMPACT_ATOMS: atom_id res chain seq x y z
N MET A 1 -21.49 -15.35 10.78
CA MET A 1 -21.32 -14.43 9.65
C MET A 1 -21.96 -15.08 8.43
N ASN A 2 -23.21 -14.64 8.07
CA ASN A 2 -24.00 -15.23 6.97
C ASN A 2 -24.01 -14.36 5.71
N ALA A 3 -23.03 -13.50 5.52
CA ALA A 3 -22.92 -12.76 4.27
C ALA A 3 -22.49 -13.69 3.12
N ALA A 4 -23.09 -13.51 1.94
CA ALA A 4 -22.67 -14.22 0.75
C ALA A 4 -21.18 -13.98 0.48
N ALA A 5 -20.50 -14.95 -0.13
CA ALA A 5 -19.10 -14.79 -0.49
C ALA A 5 -18.99 -13.61 -1.48
N PRO A 6 -17.96 -12.74 -1.33
CA PRO A 6 -17.80 -11.61 -2.24
C PRO A 6 -17.51 -12.09 -3.67
N THR A 7 -18.03 -11.37 -4.66
CA THR A 7 -17.77 -11.67 -6.07
C THR A 7 -16.39 -11.16 -6.50
N LEU A 8 -15.88 -11.66 -7.63
CA LEU A 8 -14.59 -11.21 -8.17
C LEU A 8 -14.56 -9.69 -8.44
N PRO A 9 -15.54 -9.08 -9.15
CA PRO A 9 -15.55 -7.63 -9.37
C PRO A 9 -15.61 -6.83 -8.07
N GLU A 10 -16.42 -7.27 -7.11
CA GLU A 10 -16.53 -6.62 -5.81
C GLU A 10 -15.20 -6.63 -5.06
N THR A 11 -14.54 -7.79 -5.02
CA THR A 11 -13.24 -7.93 -4.33
C THR A 11 -12.18 -7.05 -4.99
N ILE A 12 -12.10 -7.05 -6.32
CA ILE A 12 -11.14 -6.21 -7.06
C ILE A 12 -11.38 -4.73 -6.77
N VAL A 13 -12.62 -4.25 -6.93
CA VAL A 13 -12.93 -2.81 -6.73
C VAL A 13 -12.65 -2.39 -5.30
N LYS A 14 -13.12 -3.14 -4.31
CA LYS A 14 -12.90 -2.81 -2.91
C LYS A 14 -11.41 -2.87 -2.53
N THR A 15 -10.65 -3.83 -3.06
CA THR A 15 -9.22 -3.92 -2.83
C THR A 15 -8.47 -2.76 -3.47
N MET A 16 -8.76 -2.44 -4.72
CA MET A 16 -8.19 -1.31 -5.46
C MET A 16 -8.38 0.00 -4.68
N VAL A 17 -9.60 0.28 -4.27
CA VAL A 17 -9.94 1.50 -3.51
C VAL A 17 -9.24 1.52 -2.16
N SER A 18 -9.36 0.45 -1.37
CA SER A 18 -8.76 0.37 -0.02
C SER A 18 -7.24 0.49 -0.08
N HIS A 19 -6.59 -0.21 -1.03
CA HIS A 19 -5.15 -0.16 -1.20
C HIS A 19 -4.66 1.25 -1.56
N THR A 20 -5.30 1.89 -2.53
CA THR A 20 -4.92 3.24 -2.97
C THR A 20 -5.06 4.26 -1.83
N ILE A 21 -6.16 4.21 -1.07
CA ILE A 21 -6.40 5.13 0.04
C ILE A 21 -5.36 4.89 1.15
N THR A 22 -5.17 3.65 1.58
CA THR A 22 -4.24 3.35 2.69
C THR A 22 -2.79 3.64 2.32
N TYR A 23 -2.39 3.37 1.08
CA TYR A 23 -1.08 3.76 0.55
C TYR A 23 -0.85 5.26 0.65
N PHE A 24 -1.80 6.06 0.16
CA PHE A 24 -1.68 7.51 0.17
C PHE A 24 -1.64 8.08 1.59
N LEU A 25 -2.56 7.65 2.45
CA LEU A 25 -2.64 8.16 3.83
C LEU A 25 -1.37 7.85 4.63
N VAL A 26 -0.88 6.62 4.54
CA VAL A 26 0.33 6.22 5.28
C VAL A 26 1.57 6.85 4.67
N GLY A 27 1.65 6.96 3.33
CA GLY A 27 2.75 7.65 2.66
C GLY A 27 2.83 9.13 3.02
N VAL A 28 1.68 9.83 3.09
CA VAL A 28 1.64 11.23 3.57
C VAL A 28 2.06 11.32 5.04
N LEU A 29 1.57 10.43 5.90
CA LEU A 29 1.96 10.40 7.30
C LEU A 29 3.47 10.19 7.45
N ALA A 30 4.03 9.21 6.73
CA ALA A 30 5.45 8.93 6.76
C ALA A 30 6.27 10.11 6.21
N PHE A 31 5.83 10.74 5.13
CA PHE A 31 6.47 11.94 4.59
C PHE A 31 6.52 13.09 5.60
N LEU A 32 5.45 13.30 6.36
CA LEU A 32 5.38 14.36 7.37
C LEU A 32 6.17 14.06 8.65
N THR A 33 6.40 12.78 8.96
CA THR A 33 7.00 12.37 10.24
C THR A 33 8.46 11.95 10.14
N LEU A 34 8.90 11.40 9.00
CA LEU A 34 10.22 10.76 8.88
C LEU A 34 11.30 11.66 8.27
N ASP A 35 11.01 12.86 7.78
CA ASP A 35 11.99 13.69 7.05
C ASP A 35 12.94 12.85 6.17
N TYR A 36 12.39 12.18 5.17
CA TYR A 36 13.13 11.24 4.31
C TYR A 36 14.46 11.80 3.77
N ALA A 37 14.49 13.09 3.46
CA ALA A 37 15.69 13.72 2.92
C ALA A 37 16.87 13.65 3.89
N LYS A 38 16.62 13.82 5.19
CA LYS A 38 17.66 13.79 6.23
C LYS A 38 17.89 12.40 6.82
N THR A 39 16.83 11.60 6.95
CA THR A 39 16.90 10.32 7.67
C THR A 39 17.24 9.14 6.77
N VAL A 40 16.75 9.14 5.52
CA VAL A 40 16.88 8.00 4.60
C VAL A 40 17.82 8.33 3.43
N TYR A 41 17.57 9.45 2.73
CA TYR A 41 18.36 9.83 1.55
C TYR A 41 19.69 10.50 1.87
N SER A 42 20.02 10.69 3.15
CA SER A 42 21.37 11.14 3.58
C SER A 42 22.46 10.11 3.32
N ASP A 43 22.11 8.83 3.26
CA ASP A 43 23.06 7.76 2.93
C ASP A 43 23.25 7.66 1.40
N PRO A 44 24.50 7.73 0.88
CA PRO A 44 24.77 7.69 -0.55
C PRO A 44 24.27 6.41 -1.24
N SER A 45 24.24 5.26 -0.54
CA SER A 45 23.79 4.00 -1.13
C SER A 45 22.26 3.99 -1.34
N VAL A 46 21.51 4.63 -0.45
CA VAL A 46 20.07 4.83 -0.59
C VAL A 46 19.79 5.81 -1.72
N ALA A 47 20.47 6.96 -1.72
CA ALA A 47 20.33 7.97 -2.76
C ALA A 47 20.65 7.43 -4.16
N ALA A 48 21.63 6.52 -4.28
CA ALA A 48 21.98 5.89 -5.55
C ALA A 48 20.94 4.86 -6.04
N SER A 49 20.15 4.28 -5.12
CA SER A 49 19.17 3.21 -5.42
C SER A 49 17.73 3.71 -5.53
N SER A 50 17.45 4.94 -5.10
CA SER A 50 16.08 5.44 -4.94
C SER A 50 15.93 6.83 -5.55
N ARG A 51 14.73 7.14 -6.07
CA ARG A 51 14.38 8.48 -6.52
C ARG A 51 14.18 9.42 -5.34
N PRO A 52 14.65 10.67 -5.40
CA PRO A 52 14.37 11.66 -4.35
C PRO A 52 12.87 11.94 -4.26
N THR A 53 12.40 12.34 -3.08
CA THR A 53 10.98 12.63 -2.84
C THR A 53 10.42 13.76 -3.71
N SER A 54 11.27 14.64 -4.22
CA SER A 54 10.91 15.70 -5.16
C SER A 54 10.75 15.24 -6.62
N ASP A 55 11.11 13.98 -6.94
CA ASP A 55 10.96 13.45 -8.29
C ASP A 55 9.47 13.35 -8.68
N PRO A 56 9.06 13.86 -9.86
CA PRO A 56 7.67 13.76 -10.33
C PRO A 56 7.11 12.34 -10.34
N MET A 57 7.94 11.32 -10.58
CA MET A 57 7.50 9.92 -10.55
C MET A 57 7.15 9.46 -9.13
N VAL A 58 7.82 9.98 -8.10
CA VAL A 58 7.47 9.71 -6.70
C VAL A 58 6.13 10.37 -6.37
N MET A 59 5.93 11.62 -6.81
CA MET A 59 4.64 12.32 -6.67
C MET A 59 3.51 11.60 -7.41
N ALA A 60 3.80 10.95 -8.54
CA ALA A 60 2.86 10.14 -9.30
C ALA A 60 2.55 8.79 -8.65
N GLY A 61 3.28 8.37 -7.63
CA GLY A 61 3.14 7.07 -6.97
C GLY A 61 1.70 6.62 -6.70
N PRO A 62 0.84 7.48 -6.12
CA PRO A 62 -0.56 7.12 -5.86
C PRO A 62 -1.37 6.76 -7.12
N LEU A 63 -1.02 7.32 -8.30
CA LEU A 63 -1.72 7.05 -9.56
C LEU A 63 -1.50 5.62 -10.09
N PHE A 64 -0.42 4.95 -9.66
CA PHE A 64 -0.13 3.56 -10.03
C PHE A 64 -0.75 2.54 -9.05
N GLN A 65 -1.23 2.97 -7.88
CA GLN A 65 -1.76 2.06 -6.87
C GLN A 65 -3.06 1.35 -7.28
N PRO A 66 -3.95 1.93 -8.10
CA PRO A 66 -5.09 1.18 -8.63
C PRO A 66 -4.70 -0.11 -9.36
N ILE A 67 -3.62 -0.08 -10.15
CA ILE A 67 -3.12 -1.26 -10.88
C ILE A 67 -2.68 -2.34 -9.87
N ARG A 68 -1.89 -1.97 -8.87
CA ARG A 68 -1.44 -2.87 -7.81
C ARG A 68 -2.62 -3.43 -7.02
N GLY A 69 -3.61 -2.57 -6.72
CA GLY A 69 -4.82 -2.96 -6.02
C GLY A 69 -5.69 -3.96 -6.80
N ILE A 70 -5.75 -3.84 -8.13
CA ILE A 70 -6.43 -4.82 -9.01
C ILE A 70 -5.73 -6.18 -8.90
N LEU A 71 -4.40 -6.22 -9.03
CA LEU A 71 -3.62 -7.46 -8.93
C LEU A 71 -3.81 -8.13 -7.55
N PHE A 72 -3.77 -7.36 -6.48
CA PHE A 72 -4.07 -7.87 -5.14
C PHE A 72 -5.51 -8.39 -5.04
N GLY A 73 -6.48 -7.67 -5.62
CA GLY A 73 -7.88 -8.06 -5.61
C GLY A 73 -8.14 -9.41 -6.27
N VAL A 74 -7.44 -9.74 -7.35
CA VAL A 74 -7.49 -11.07 -7.98
C VAL A 74 -7.00 -12.14 -7.01
N VAL A 75 -5.83 -11.95 -6.40
CA VAL A 75 -5.27 -12.90 -5.43
C VAL A 75 -6.17 -13.05 -4.21
N PHE A 76 -6.69 -11.94 -3.69
CA PHE A 76 -7.57 -11.96 -2.51
C PHE A 76 -8.91 -12.64 -2.79
N TYR A 77 -9.41 -12.53 -4.02
CA TYR A 77 -10.59 -13.30 -4.43
C TYR A 77 -10.33 -14.81 -4.44
N LEU A 78 -9.17 -15.24 -4.94
CA LEU A 78 -8.80 -16.67 -4.91
C LEU A 78 -8.70 -17.20 -3.47
N LEU A 79 -8.26 -16.36 -2.53
CA LEU A 79 -8.10 -16.69 -1.10
C LEU A 79 -9.26 -16.21 -0.23
N ARG A 80 -10.39 -15.79 -0.81
CA ARG A 80 -11.51 -15.13 -0.12
C ARG A 80 -12.08 -15.90 1.06
N GLU A 81 -12.09 -17.23 0.99
CA GLU A 81 -12.59 -18.07 2.08
C GLU A 81 -11.73 -17.94 3.34
N SER A 82 -10.41 -17.80 3.19
CA SER A 82 -9.50 -17.60 4.30
C SER A 82 -9.50 -16.17 4.81
N PHE A 83 -9.58 -15.19 3.90
CA PHE A 83 -9.45 -13.77 4.24
C PHE A 83 -10.75 -13.13 4.72
N PHE A 84 -11.91 -13.50 4.15
CA PHE A 84 -13.15 -12.78 4.43
C PHE A 84 -14.21 -13.60 5.16
N ARG A 85 -14.11 -14.94 5.18
CA ARG A 85 -15.11 -15.80 5.82
C ARG A 85 -14.74 -16.23 7.24
N ARG A 86 -13.52 -16.02 7.68
CA ARG A 86 -13.06 -16.34 9.03
C ARG A 86 -13.13 -15.11 9.93
N SER A 87 -13.41 -15.28 11.21
CA SER A 87 -13.49 -14.18 12.19
C SER A 87 -12.19 -13.37 12.31
N ARG A 88 -11.04 -14.02 12.14
CA ARG A 88 -9.70 -13.41 12.13
C ARG A 88 -9.12 -13.29 10.73
N GLY A 89 -9.95 -13.24 9.69
CA GLY A 89 -9.49 -13.17 8.29
C GLY A 89 -8.63 -11.95 7.99
N TRP A 90 -8.90 -10.80 8.61
CA TRP A 90 -8.06 -9.62 8.52
C TRP A 90 -6.63 -9.86 8.99
N LEU A 91 -6.45 -10.68 10.05
CA LEU A 91 -5.12 -11.03 10.56
C LEU A 91 -4.39 -11.95 9.59
N ILE A 92 -5.10 -12.94 9.02
CA ILE A 92 -4.52 -13.83 8.00
C ILE A 92 -4.08 -13.01 6.79
N LEU A 93 -4.90 -12.08 6.32
CA LEU A 93 -4.58 -11.18 5.22
C LEU A 93 -3.35 -10.33 5.55
N TRP A 94 -3.30 -9.70 6.72
CA TRP A 94 -2.16 -8.89 7.15
C TRP A 94 -0.87 -9.70 7.24
N VAL A 95 -0.88 -10.86 7.90
CA VAL A 95 0.29 -11.74 8.01
C VAL A 95 0.77 -12.19 6.62
N THR A 96 -0.16 -12.52 5.71
CA THR A 96 0.18 -12.88 4.33
C THR A 96 0.91 -11.73 3.61
N LEU A 97 0.39 -10.50 3.72
CA LEU A 97 1.03 -9.33 3.12
C LEU A 97 2.40 -9.01 3.73
N VAL A 98 2.54 -9.15 5.05
CA VAL A 98 3.83 -8.92 5.73
C VAL A 98 4.83 -9.99 5.36
N VAL A 99 4.47 -11.27 5.51
CA VAL A 99 5.43 -12.37 5.34
C VAL A 99 5.79 -12.56 3.87
N ILE A 100 4.82 -12.59 2.97
CA ILE A 100 5.08 -12.86 1.54
C ILE A 100 5.37 -11.57 0.77
N GLY A 101 4.64 -10.50 1.05
CA GLY A 101 4.73 -9.26 0.28
C GLY A 101 5.86 -8.32 0.70
N ILE A 102 6.37 -8.42 1.93
CA ILE A 102 7.39 -7.52 2.47
C ILE A 102 8.66 -8.29 2.83
N ILE A 103 8.58 -9.20 3.80
CA ILE A 103 9.77 -9.87 4.34
C ILE A 103 10.30 -10.94 3.39
N GLY A 104 9.42 -11.78 2.84
CA GLY A 104 9.76 -12.94 2.02
C GLY A 104 9.67 -12.71 0.51
N GLN A 105 9.68 -11.48 0.04
CA GLN A 105 9.61 -11.20 -1.40
C GLN A 105 10.88 -11.66 -2.14
N PHE A 106 10.70 -12.22 -3.34
CA PHE A 106 11.79 -12.77 -4.16
C PHE A 106 12.63 -11.70 -4.89
N THR A 107 12.25 -10.43 -4.87
CA THR A 107 12.87 -9.37 -5.70
C THR A 107 13.92 -8.55 -4.98
N GLY A 108 14.29 -8.89 -3.76
CA GLY A 108 15.35 -8.21 -3.01
C GLY A 108 14.99 -6.78 -2.58
N GLY A 109 13.69 -6.47 -2.38
CA GLY A 109 13.27 -5.15 -1.89
C GLY A 109 13.85 -4.86 -0.51
N LEU A 110 14.09 -3.56 -0.23
CA LEU A 110 14.64 -3.12 1.05
C LEU A 110 13.76 -3.59 2.22
N GLY A 111 14.38 -4.13 3.26
CA GLY A 111 13.70 -4.69 4.43
C GLY A 111 13.24 -6.15 4.26
N SER A 112 13.39 -6.76 3.09
CA SER A 112 13.19 -8.20 2.89
C SER A 112 14.45 -8.99 3.22
N ILE A 113 14.31 -10.32 3.39
CA ILE A 113 15.45 -11.22 3.58
C ILE A 113 16.45 -11.08 2.43
N GLU A 114 15.98 -11.12 1.19
CA GLU A 114 16.80 -10.94 -0.01
C GLU A 114 17.43 -9.53 -0.06
N GLY A 115 16.70 -8.50 0.36
CA GLY A 115 17.24 -7.15 0.45
C GLY A 115 18.37 -7.02 1.48
N LEU A 116 18.27 -7.70 2.62
CA LEU A 116 19.35 -7.74 3.63
C LEU A 116 20.61 -8.44 3.11
N VAL A 117 20.45 -9.45 2.25
CA VAL A 117 21.57 -10.24 1.71
C VAL A 117 22.24 -9.54 0.52
N TYR A 118 21.46 -9.00 -0.42
CA TYR A 118 21.98 -8.56 -1.72
C TYR A 118 22.06 -7.05 -1.90
N SER A 119 21.41 -6.25 -1.03
CA SER A 119 21.47 -4.78 -1.11
C SER A 119 22.72 -4.25 -0.40
N ARG A 120 23.30 -3.17 -0.96
CA ARG A 120 24.36 -2.39 -0.30
C ARG A 120 23.84 -1.37 0.69
N VAL A 121 22.52 -1.19 0.76
CA VAL A 121 21.89 -0.26 1.71
C VAL A 121 22.08 -0.79 3.14
N PRO A 122 22.63 0.00 4.08
CA PRO A 122 22.84 -0.45 5.45
C PRO A 122 21.55 -0.88 6.14
N VAL A 123 21.63 -1.94 6.95
CA VAL A 123 20.48 -2.56 7.63
C VAL A 123 19.58 -1.55 8.38
N PRO A 124 20.12 -0.57 9.14
CA PRO A 124 19.28 0.40 9.84
C PRO A 124 18.31 1.15 8.92
N TYR A 125 18.75 1.55 7.72
CA TYR A 125 17.89 2.23 6.75
C TYR A 125 16.82 1.31 6.17
N GLN A 126 17.16 0.05 5.92
CA GLN A 126 16.18 -0.94 5.48
C GLN A 126 15.09 -1.19 6.52
N LEU A 127 15.46 -1.26 7.80
CA LEU A 127 14.52 -1.46 8.90
C LEU A 127 13.67 -0.20 9.17
N LEU A 128 14.21 0.99 8.93
CA LEU A 128 13.49 2.27 9.11
C LEU A 128 12.27 2.40 8.19
N LEU A 129 12.30 1.73 7.03
CA LEU A 129 11.19 1.75 6.07
C LEU A 129 10.07 0.76 6.41
N LEU A 130 10.33 -0.24 7.25
CA LEU A 130 9.35 -1.29 7.56
C LEU A 130 8.09 -0.81 8.29
N PRO A 131 8.16 0.11 9.28
CA PRO A 131 6.98 0.58 9.97
C PRO A 131 5.90 1.14 9.04
N GLU A 132 6.31 1.91 8.02
CA GLU A 132 5.39 2.46 7.03
C GLU A 132 4.59 1.36 6.32
N VAL A 133 5.29 0.38 5.74
CA VAL A 133 4.63 -0.68 4.97
C VAL A 133 3.86 -1.66 5.86
N PHE A 134 4.26 -1.85 7.12
CA PHE A 134 3.51 -2.65 8.10
C PHE A 134 2.20 -1.97 8.49
N ILE A 135 2.23 -0.67 8.77
CA ILE A 135 1.03 0.12 9.09
C ILE A 135 0.10 0.15 7.88
N GLN A 136 0.62 0.38 6.68
CA GLN A 136 -0.16 0.43 5.45
C GLN A 136 -0.88 -0.91 5.20
N THR A 137 -0.18 -2.03 5.30
CA THR A 137 -0.76 -3.36 5.10
C THR A 137 -1.75 -3.73 6.20
N PHE A 138 -1.51 -3.30 7.44
CA PHE A 138 -2.44 -3.45 8.56
C PHE A 138 -3.75 -2.70 8.30
N LEU A 139 -3.67 -1.43 7.95
CA LEU A 139 -4.85 -0.61 7.65
C LEU A 139 -5.62 -1.15 6.43
N LEU A 140 -4.91 -1.57 5.39
CA LEU A 140 -5.52 -2.23 4.23
C LEU A 140 -6.31 -3.46 4.65
N SER A 141 -5.72 -4.32 5.48
CA SER A 141 -6.34 -5.59 5.89
C SER A 141 -7.60 -5.37 6.73
N ILE A 142 -7.57 -4.43 7.67
CA ILE A 142 -8.73 -4.10 8.50
C ILE A 142 -9.83 -3.42 7.67
N LEU A 143 -9.47 -2.39 6.88
CA LEU A 143 -10.43 -1.64 6.08
C LEU A 143 -11.14 -2.55 5.09
N LEU A 144 -10.38 -3.36 4.34
CA LEU A 144 -10.92 -4.25 3.33
C LEU A 144 -11.79 -5.34 3.94
N PHE A 145 -11.32 -5.99 5.02
CA PHE A 145 -12.07 -7.00 5.74
C PHE A 145 -13.40 -6.43 6.27
N TYR A 146 -13.35 -5.25 6.89
CA TYR A 146 -14.55 -4.60 7.40
C TYR A 146 -15.52 -4.25 6.27
N TRP A 147 -15.04 -3.64 5.20
CA TRP A 147 -15.88 -3.21 4.08
C TRP A 147 -16.55 -4.37 3.32
N ILE A 148 -15.85 -5.49 3.18
CA ILE A 148 -16.44 -6.70 2.55
C ILE A 148 -17.53 -7.29 3.44
N ASN A 149 -17.29 -7.38 4.75
CA ASN A 149 -18.23 -8.02 5.68
C ASN A 149 -19.39 -7.10 6.13
N HIS A 150 -19.27 -5.78 5.91
CA HIS A 150 -20.28 -4.79 6.29
C HIS A 150 -20.58 -3.85 5.10
N PRO A 151 -21.27 -4.34 4.06
CA PRO A 151 -21.55 -3.54 2.85
C PRO A 151 -22.62 -2.48 3.16
N LYS A 152 -22.17 -1.27 3.50
CA LYS A 152 -23.03 -0.12 3.78
C LYS A 152 -22.92 0.90 2.65
N LYS A 153 -24.08 1.44 2.18
CA LYS A 153 -24.10 2.41 1.07
C LYS A 153 -23.25 3.65 1.37
N TRP A 154 -23.34 4.19 2.59
CA TRP A 154 -22.55 5.36 2.98
C TRP A 154 -21.03 5.11 2.90
N LEU A 155 -20.59 3.89 3.29
CA LEU A 155 -19.17 3.52 3.25
C LEU A 155 -18.66 3.44 1.80
N ASN A 156 -19.47 2.91 0.89
CA ASN A 156 -19.15 2.90 -0.54
C ASN A 156 -18.97 4.34 -1.08
N TRP A 157 -19.84 5.27 -0.66
CA TRP A 157 -19.77 6.67 -1.05
C TRP A 157 -18.52 7.35 -0.48
N VAL A 158 -18.28 7.22 0.83
CA VAL A 158 -17.13 7.85 1.49
C VAL A 158 -15.81 7.34 0.90
N LEU A 159 -15.66 6.04 0.73
CA LEU A 159 -14.44 5.47 0.17
C LEU A 159 -14.30 5.76 -1.32
N GLY A 160 -15.40 5.81 -2.07
CA GLY A 160 -15.40 6.24 -3.48
C GLY A 160 -14.93 7.69 -3.65
N VAL A 161 -15.47 8.61 -2.85
CA VAL A 161 -15.04 10.02 -2.85
C VAL A 161 -13.58 10.15 -2.43
N ALA A 162 -13.17 9.48 -1.35
CA ALA A 162 -11.78 9.49 -0.90
C ALA A 162 -10.82 8.98 -1.98
N PHE A 163 -11.18 7.92 -2.68
CA PHE A 163 -10.39 7.37 -3.78
C PHE A 163 -10.20 8.40 -4.92
N VAL A 164 -11.28 9.07 -5.32
CA VAL A 164 -11.20 10.11 -6.37
C VAL A 164 -10.28 11.25 -5.93
N LEU A 165 -10.40 11.71 -4.68
CA LEU A 165 -9.55 12.78 -4.14
C LEU A 165 -8.07 12.37 -4.09
N VAL A 166 -7.78 11.14 -3.66
CA VAL A 166 -6.42 10.58 -3.60
C VAL A 166 -5.76 10.52 -4.98
N LEU A 167 -6.51 10.28 -6.02
CA LEU A 167 -5.98 10.31 -7.40
C LEU A 167 -5.92 11.75 -7.94
N PHE A 168 -6.87 12.59 -7.60
CA PHE A 168 -6.96 13.96 -8.12
C PHE A 168 -5.78 14.84 -7.67
N PHE A 169 -5.43 14.83 -6.38
CA PHE A 169 -4.37 15.71 -5.87
C PHE A 169 -2.98 15.44 -6.47
N PRO A 170 -2.48 14.20 -6.55
CA PRO A 170 -1.22 13.93 -7.23
C PRO A 170 -1.26 14.26 -8.72
N ALA A 171 -2.37 13.99 -9.41
CA ALA A 171 -2.53 14.33 -10.81
C ALA A 171 -2.46 15.85 -11.02
N LEU A 172 -3.13 16.63 -10.18
CA LEU A 172 -3.07 18.09 -10.22
C LEU A 172 -1.66 18.61 -9.93
N GLY A 173 -0.97 18.04 -8.91
CA GLY A 173 0.41 18.38 -8.59
C GLY A 173 1.35 18.21 -9.78
N LEU A 174 1.23 17.10 -10.51
CA LEU A 174 2.03 16.85 -11.72
C LEU A 174 1.77 17.84 -12.85
N LEU A 175 0.52 18.30 -13.00
CA LEU A 175 0.19 19.30 -14.03
C LEU A 175 0.79 20.69 -13.71
N VAL A 176 0.82 21.05 -12.42
CA VAL A 176 1.34 22.35 -11.97
C VAL A 176 2.87 22.39 -11.96
N THR A 177 3.52 21.25 -11.69
CA THR A 177 4.99 21.16 -11.59
C THR A 177 5.69 20.86 -12.94
N ARG A 178 4.96 20.75 -14.05
CA ARG A 178 5.58 20.61 -15.38
C ARG A 178 6.50 21.80 -15.65
N PRO A 179 7.81 21.61 -15.87
CA PRO A 179 8.67 22.66 -16.35
C PRO A 179 8.15 23.12 -17.73
N ARG A 180 7.97 24.42 -17.90
CA ARG A 180 7.66 25.05 -19.19
C ARG A 180 8.86 24.95 -20.11
#